data_519b575d50fb0d4cc67135afc4ab9d03
#
_entry.id   519b575d50fb0d4cc67135afc4ab9d03
#
_cell.length_a   1.000
_cell.length_b   1.000
_cell.length_c   1.000
_cell.angle_alpha   90.00
_cell.angle_beta   90.00
_cell.angle_gamma   90.00
#
_symmetry.space_group_name_H-M   'P 1'
#
loop_
_entity.id
_entity.type
_entity.pdbx_description
1 polymer ?
#
loop_
_entity_poly.entity_id
_entity_poly.type
_entity_poly.pdbx_seq_one_letter_code
_entity_poly.pdbx_strand_id
1 'polypeptide(L)'
;LSFDGSGDLTVTTGKIDAVSASASAVSAGGSPTAAATFTASSGALALAFGVVTGATGATGNSAGLQMTFSNSTSDADPGGGKLALNNGTVSSVNQLFFDDADDNGTSIAAFVQSFDDISNVTARGIIHIEKEGTNSTFAVFKVTGAVTDASGYSKVPVTHLVSNGSFSNGDGIRVDFNYSGNDGAGSLTNVVGDTSPELGGDLDVLARDIVSSSNRTIDLAPHGTGKVVVRGNTNPGTIIFNCESNTHGQTVKAQPHSASV
;
A
#
# COMPACT_ATOMS: atom_id res chain seq x y z
N LEU A 1 -62.36 43.49 13.28
CA LEU A 1 -61.92 42.13 13.66
C LEU A 1 -62.83 41.60 14.73
N SER A 2 -63.46 40.47 14.51
CA SER A 2 -64.17 39.73 15.50
C SER A 2 -63.88 38.26 15.42
N PHE A 3 -63.87 37.58 16.57
CA PHE A 3 -63.83 36.14 16.62
C PHE A 3 -65.25 35.60 16.69
N ASP A 4 -65.56 34.58 15.91
CA ASP A 4 -66.78 33.84 16.06
C ASP A 4 -66.76 32.93 17.31
N GLY A 5 -67.86 32.28 17.63
CA GLY A 5 -67.96 31.39 18.82
C GLY A 5 -67.13 30.13 18.72
N SER A 6 -66.47 29.86 17.58
CA SER A 6 -65.56 28.74 17.32
C SER A 6 -64.08 29.16 17.41
N GLY A 7 -63.80 30.45 17.61
CA GLY A 7 -62.45 30.99 17.64
C GLY A 7 -61.87 31.34 16.30
N ASP A 8 -62.68 31.32 15.23
CA ASP A 8 -62.25 31.73 13.92
C ASP A 8 -62.24 33.27 13.79
N LEU A 9 -61.17 33.78 13.23
CA LEU A 9 -60.97 35.21 13.00
C LEU A 9 -61.75 35.68 11.76
N THR A 10 -62.81 36.50 11.97
CA THR A 10 -63.52 37.17 10.90
C THR A 10 -63.01 38.60 10.71
N VAL A 11 -62.41 38.88 9.58
CA VAL A 11 -62.00 40.22 9.16
C VAL A 11 -63.12 40.81 8.29
N THR A 12 -63.98 41.65 8.88
CA THR A 12 -65.15 42.22 8.21
C THR A 12 -64.82 43.50 7.40
N THR A 13 -63.80 44.22 7.80
CA THR A 13 -63.28 45.39 7.05
C THR A 13 -61.84 45.63 7.48
N GLY A 14 -60.91 45.37 6.58
CA GLY A 14 -59.48 45.62 6.82
C GLY A 14 -58.65 44.84 5.85
N LYS A 15 -57.74 45.51 5.19
CA LYS A 15 -56.75 44.91 4.33
C LYS A 15 -55.59 44.42 5.22
N ILE A 16 -55.16 43.16 5.08
CA ILE A 16 -53.87 42.75 5.60
C ILE A 16 -52.80 43.37 4.72
N ASP A 17 -52.13 44.41 5.23
CA ASP A 17 -51.19 45.19 4.42
C ASP A 17 -49.82 44.50 4.24
N ALA A 18 -49.48 43.57 5.14
CA ALA A 18 -48.29 42.76 4.99
C ALA A 18 -48.41 41.44 5.77
N VAL A 19 -47.98 40.37 5.15
CA VAL A 19 -47.71 39.08 5.82
C VAL A 19 -46.23 38.78 5.54
N SER A 20 -45.43 38.66 6.61
CA SER A 20 -44.04 38.23 6.50
C SER A 20 -43.88 36.88 7.14
N ALA A 21 -43.19 35.98 6.47
CA ALA A 21 -42.79 34.69 7.01
C ALA A 21 -41.28 34.65 7.04
N SER A 22 -40.70 34.20 8.17
CA SER A 22 -39.27 33.94 8.27
C SER A 22 -39.06 32.50 8.71
N ALA A 23 -38.08 31.85 8.13
CA ALA A 23 -37.63 30.54 8.55
C ALA A 23 -36.20 30.67 9.08
N SER A 24 -35.93 30.07 10.23
CA SER A 24 -34.59 29.98 10.81
C SER A 24 -34.17 28.51 10.91
N ALA A 25 -32.90 28.23 10.63
CA ALA A 25 -32.37 26.90 10.80
C ALA A 25 -32.34 26.53 12.30
N VAL A 26 -32.83 25.35 12.63
CA VAL A 26 -32.72 24.74 13.95
C VAL A 26 -31.64 23.68 13.88
N SER A 27 -30.75 23.66 14.86
CA SER A 27 -29.65 22.66 14.93
C SER A 27 -30.20 21.23 14.81
N ALA A 28 -29.35 20.33 14.28
CA ALA A 28 -29.67 18.91 14.21
C ALA A 28 -30.05 18.36 15.58
N GLY A 29 -31.19 17.65 15.69
CA GLY A 29 -31.74 17.15 16.94
C GLY A 29 -32.64 18.14 17.70
N GLY A 30 -32.73 19.40 17.23
CA GLY A 30 -33.68 20.37 17.79
C GLY A 30 -35.13 20.08 17.39
N SER A 31 -36.11 20.58 18.15
CA SER A 31 -37.52 20.46 17.77
C SER A 31 -37.91 21.54 16.78
N PRO A 32 -38.71 21.22 15.75
CA PRO A 32 -39.28 22.23 14.86
C PRO A 32 -40.11 23.23 15.69
N THR A 33 -40.05 24.49 15.34
CA THR A 33 -40.82 25.53 15.99
C THR A 33 -41.68 26.28 14.98
N ALA A 34 -42.86 26.66 15.42
CA ALA A 34 -43.71 27.58 14.63
C ALA A 34 -44.27 28.65 15.60
N ALA A 35 -44.18 29.87 15.19
CA ALA A 35 -44.74 31.00 15.91
C ALA A 35 -45.50 31.93 14.97
N ALA A 36 -46.63 32.40 15.42
CA ALA A 36 -47.41 33.44 14.74
C ALA A 36 -47.57 34.63 15.66
N THR A 37 -47.21 35.79 15.18
CA THR A 37 -47.37 37.05 15.92
C THR A 37 -48.23 38.02 15.10
N PHE A 38 -49.36 38.46 15.72
CA PHE A 38 -50.18 39.48 15.11
C PHE A 38 -49.97 40.81 15.84
N THR A 39 -49.63 41.85 15.09
CA THR A 39 -49.46 43.21 15.64
C THR A 39 -50.69 44.02 15.32
N ALA A 40 -51.58 44.19 16.29
CA ALA A 40 -52.89 44.83 16.13
C ALA A 40 -52.77 46.31 15.69
N SER A 41 -51.70 47.02 16.08
CA SER A 41 -51.47 48.40 15.73
C SER A 41 -51.13 48.64 14.25
N SER A 42 -50.59 47.62 13.60
CA SER A 42 -50.17 47.69 12.18
C SER A 42 -50.94 46.70 11.29
N GLY A 43 -51.79 45.84 11.86
CA GLY A 43 -52.44 44.78 11.10
C GLY A 43 -51.49 43.71 10.54
N ALA A 44 -50.23 43.67 10.97
CA ALA A 44 -49.24 42.75 10.49
C ALA A 44 -49.32 41.36 11.19
N LEU A 45 -49.31 40.30 10.36
CA LEU A 45 -49.17 38.91 10.84
C LEU A 45 -47.79 38.40 10.45
N ALA A 46 -46.96 38.10 11.40
CA ALA A 46 -45.67 37.48 11.19
C ALA A 46 -45.75 35.98 11.54
N LEU A 47 -45.35 35.14 10.61
CA LEU A 47 -45.24 33.69 10.79
C LEU A 47 -43.74 33.31 10.76
N ALA A 48 -43.28 32.66 11.80
CA ALA A 48 -41.91 32.17 11.92
C ALA A 48 -41.92 30.63 12.02
N PHE A 49 -41.16 29.98 11.16
CA PHE A 49 -40.97 28.53 11.15
C PHE A 49 -39.52 28.20 11.39
N GLY A 50 -39.23 27.41 12.36
CA GLY A 50 -37.93 26.77 12.56
C GLY A 50 -37.90 25.41 11.85
N VAL A 51 -37.03 25.23 10.88
CA VAL A 51 -36.87 23.98 10.14
C VAL A 51 -35.64 23.26 10.68
N VAL A 52 -35.79 22.01 11.04
CA VAL A 52 -34.67 21.19 11.49
C VAL A 52 -33.80 20.87 10.28
N THR A 53 -32.53 21.28 10.30
CA THR A 53 -31.52 20.78 9.35
C THR A 53 -31.11 19.36 9.78
N GLY A 54 -31.11 18.42 8.85
CA GLY A 54 -30.57 17.08 9.09
C GLY A 54 -29.12 17.15 9.54
N ALA A 55 -28.69 16.21 10.38
CA ALA A 55 -27.29 16.07 10.68
C ALA A 55 -26.50 15.76 9.39
N THR A 56 -25.30 16.31 9.27
CA THR A 56 -24.36 15.86 8.24
C THR A 56 -24.16 14.36 8.38
N GLY A 57 -24.30 13.60 7.28
CA GLY A 57 -24.02 12.18 7.29
C GLY A 57 -22.58 11.92 7.78
N ALA A 58 -22.38 10.80 8.45
CA ALA A 58 -21.03 10.38 8.80
C ALA A 58 -20.18 10.25 7.52
N THR A 59 -18.91 10.63 7.61
CA THR A 59 -17.95 10.38 6.54
C THR A 59 -17.91 8.87 6.29
N GLY A 60 -18.00 8.46 5.01
CA GLY A 60 -17.86 7.05 4.65
C GLY A 60 -16.48 6.53 5.07
N ASN A 61 -16.43 5.29 5.53
CA ASN A 61 -15.15 4.65 5.83
C ASN A 61 -14.35 4.46 4.55
N SER A 62 -13.12 4.97 4.52
CA SER A 62 -12.11 4.57 3.54
C SER A 62 -11.66 3.14 3.79
N ALA A 63 -11.09 2.45 2.81
CA ALA A 63 -10.43 1.16 3.02
C ALA A 63 -9.23 1.31 3.97
N GLY A 64 -8.80 0.20 4.60
CA GLY A 64 -7.65 0.15 5.50
C GLY A 64 -8.01 0.17 6.99
N LEU A 65 -6.99 0.03 7.82
CA LEU A 65 -7.12 0.12 9.28
C LEU A 65 -7.41 1.57 9.68
N GLN A 66 -8.40 1.73 10.54
CA GLN A 66 -8.71 3.02 11.14
C GLN A 66 -7.92 3.18 12.43
N MET A 67 -7.07 4.19 12.49
CA MET A 67 -6.23 4.47 13.65
C MET A 67 -6.16 5.97 13.93
N THR A 68 -5.67 6.31 15.11
CA THR A 68 -5.38 7.69 15.50
C THR A 68 -3.85 7.91 15.49
N PHE A 69 -3.40 9.01 14.92
CA PHE A 69 -1.98 9.36 14.91
C PHE A 69 -1.51 9.81 16.29
N SER A 70 -0.38 9.25 16.77
CA SER A 70 0.34 9.73 17.95
C SER A 70 1.64 10.42 17.53
N ASN A 71 1.91 11.62 18.05
CA ASN A 71 3.17 12.33 17.79
C ASN A 71 4.32 11.89 18.72
N SER A 72 4.11 10.89 19.57
CA SER A 72 5.19 10.29 20.37
C SER A 72 6.22 9.64 19.44
N THR A 73 7.49 9.86 19.70
CA THR A 73 8.60 9.21 18.97
C THR A 73 9.31 8.16 19.81
N SER A 74 8.80 7.90 21.01
CA SER A 74 9.38 6.94 21.93
C SER A 74 9.06 5.51 21.49
N ASP A 75 10.01 4.59 21.65
CA ASP A 75 9.80 3.15 21.51
C ASP A 75 8.98 2.65 22.71
N ALA A 76 7.67 2.79 22.62
CA ALA A 76 6.68 2.43 23.61
C ALA A 76 5.32 2.24 22.93
N ASP A 77 4.40 1.59 23.64
CA ASP A 77 3.01 1.49 23.26
C ASP A 77 2.43 2.91 22.98
N PRO A 78 1.93 3.18 21.75
CA PRO A 78 1.39 4.50 21.40
C PRO A 78 0.03 4.79 22.04
N GLY A 79 -0.57 3.79 22.73
CA GLY A 79 -1.90 3.81 23.35
C GLY A 79 -3.00 3.32 22.42
N GLY A 80 -4.12 2.89 23.01
CA GLY A 80 -5.20 2.22 22.32
C GLY A 80 -5.63 2.87 21.02
N GLY A 81 -5.65 2.09 19.94
CA GLY A 81 -6.03 2.49 18.59
C GLY A 81 -5.06 3.41 17.87
N LYS A 82 -3.80 3.54 18.34
CA LYS A 82 -2.88 4.55 17.81
C LYS A 82 -1.73 3.95 17.01
N LEU A 83 -1.24 4.78 16.09
CA LEU A 83 0.00 4.56 15.37
C LEU A 83 0.96 5.73 15.64
N ALA A 84 2.21 5.42 15.92
CA ALA A 84 3.28 6.41 16.10
C ALA A 84 4.47 6.14 15.18
N LEU A 85 5.23 7.20 14.89
CA LEU A 85 6.46 7.17 14.11
C LEU A 85 7.65 7.36 15.06
N ASN A 86 8.74 6.63 14.87
CA ASN A 86 9.92 6.76 15.73
C ASN A 86 10.72 8.05 15.52
N ASN A 87 10.29 8.94 14.63
CA ASN A 87 10.95 10.20 14.36
C ASN A 87 9.93 11.27 13.97
N GLY A 88 10.11 12.50 14.49
CA GLY A 88 9.26 13.64 14.16
C GLY A 88 9.41 14.13 12.72
N THR A 89 10.52 13.78 12.05
CA THR A 89 10.73 14.06 10.62
C THR A 89 10.36 12.79 9.83
N VAL A 90 9.26 12.81 9.09
CA VAL A 90 8.70 11.65 8.40
C VAL A 90 9.71 10.96 7.48
N SER A 91 10.53 11.72 6.75
CA SER A 91 11.56 11.17 5.88
C SER A 91 12.72 10.46 6.61
N SER A 92 12.84 10.63 7.91
CA SER A 92 13.85 9.97 8.75
C SER A 92 13.27 8.81 9.56
N VAL A 93 12.00 8.48 9.38
CA VAL A 93 11.34 7.36 10.05
C VAL A 93 11.90 6.04 9.52
N ASN A 94 12.28 5.16 10.45
CA ASN A 94 12.73 3.80 10.15
C ASN A 94 12.00 2.73 10.97
N GLN A 95 11.05 3.13 11.83
CA GLN A 95 10.22 2.23 12.59
C GLN A 95 8.84 2.84 12.85
N LEU A 96 7.80 2.04 12.71
CA LEU A 96 6.43 2.37 13.08
C LEU A 96 6.03 1.59 14.31
N PHE A 97 5.24 2.21 15.20
CA PHE A 97 4.68 1.59 16.39
C PHE A 97 3.17 1.52 16.26
N PHE A 98 2.63 0.31 16.13
CA PHE A 98 1.22 0.04 16.02
C PHE A 98 0.69 -0.49 17.35
N ASP A 99 -0.35 0.12 17.91
CA ASP A 99 -1.14 -0.52 18.97
C ASP A 99 -1.73 -1.84 18.47
N ASP A 100 -1.98 -2.78 19.35
CA ASP A 100 -2.55 -4.09 19.02
C ASP A 100 -4.05 -4.04 18.68
N ALA A 101 -4.69 -2.87 18.82
CA ALA A 101 -6.08 -2.62 18.46
C ALA A 101 -6.20 -1.43 17.48
N ASP A 102 -7.29 -1.41 16.71
CA ASP A 102 -7.72 -0.24 15.93
C ASP A 102 -8.48 0.77 16.79
N ASP A 103 -8.90 1.91 16.21
CA ASP A 103 -9.69 2.94 16.89
C ASP A 103 -11.03 2.43 17.46
N ASN A 104 -11.54 1.31 16.98
CA ASN A 104 -12.76 0.69 17.47
C ASN A 104 -12.50 -0.34 18.58
N GLY A 105 -11.26 -0.54 18.97
CA GLY A 105 -10.84 -1.55 19.94
C GLY A 105 -10.80 -2.97 19.38
N THR A 106 -10.84 -3.14 18.05
CA THR A 106 -10.72 -4.46 17.42
C THR A 106 -9.24 -4.85 17.33
N SER A 107 -8.90 -6.05 17.78
CA SER A 107 -7.51 -6.52 17.69
C SER A 107 -7.03 -6.63 16.26
N ILE A 108 -5.92 -6.00 15.97
CA ILE A 108 -5.21 -6.00 14.69
C ILE A 108 -3.80 -6.62 14.80
N ALA A 109 -3.40 -7.08 15.99
CA ALA A 109 -2.06 -7.59 16.25
C ALA A 109 -1.62 -8.66 15.24
N ALA A 110 -2.43 -9.70 15.02
CA ALA A 110 -2.10 -10.77 14.06
C ALA A 110 -1.94 -10.25 12.62
N PHE A 111 -2.74 -9.23 12.23
CA PHE A 111 -2.60 -8.62 10.91
C PHE A 111 -1.30 -7.83 10.78
N VAL A 112 -0.96 -6.99 11.75
CA VAL A 112 0.30 -6.21 11.73
C VAL A 112 1.51 -7.14 11.81
N GLN A 113 1.45 -8.19 12.64
CA GLN A 113 2.51 -9.18 12.74
C GLN A 113 2.74 -9.97 11.45
N SER A 114 1.74 -10.10 10.59
CA SER A 114 1.88 -10.76 9.29
C SER A 114 2.61 -9.92 8.22
N PHE A 115 2.92 -8.65 8.47
CA PHE A 115 3.56 -7.79 7.46
C PHE A 115 4.93 -8.28 7.01
N ASP A 116 5.54 -9.18 7.72
CA ASP A 116 6.82 -9.79 7.39
C ASP A 116 6.78 -11.26 6.94
N ASP A 117 5.59 -11.84 6.74
CA ASP A 117 5.40 -13.24 6.37
C ASP A 117 5.85 -13.58 4.93
N ILE A 118 6.22 -12.58 4.14
CA ILE A 118 6.70 -12.77 2.76
C ILE A 118 8.20 -13.02 2.73
N SER A 119 8.65 -13.92 1.83
CA SER A 119 10.05 -14.29 1.66
C SER A 119 10.94 -13.17 1.14
N ASN A 120 10.38 -12.14 0.47
CA ASN A 120 11.13 -10.96 0.01
C ASN A 120 11.56 -10.08 1.19
N VAL A 121 12.69 -10.41 1.80
CA VAL A 121 13.19 -9.72 3.00
C VAL A 121 13.64 -8.28 2.77
N THR A 122 13.85 -7.86 1.53
CA THR A 122 14.28 -6.49 1.18
C THR A 122 13.12 -5.55 0.92
N ALA A 123 11.93 -6.10 0.64
CA ALA A 123 10.71 -5.34 0.36
C ALA A 123 9.48 -6.21 0.66
N ARG A 124 9.11 -6.32 1.93
CA ARG A 124 8.01 -7.19 2.39
C ARG A 124 6.64 -6.67 1.98
N GLY A 125 6.49 -5.36 1.88
CA GLY A 125 5.25 -4.71 1.46
C GLY A 125 5.34 -3.20 1.60
N ILE A 126 4.25 -2.55 1.24
CA ILE A 126 4.10 -1.10 1.28
C ILE A 126 3.00 -0.75 2.27
N ILE A 127 3.33 0.13 3.21
CA ILE A 127 2.37 0.76 4.13
C ILE A 127 2.07 2.15 3.59
N HIS A 128 0.80 2.46 3.40
CA HIS A 128 0.30 3.79 3.07
C HIS A 128 -0.51 4.32 4.26
N ILE A 129 -0.10 5.45 4.79
CA ILE A 129 -0.78 6.17 5.87
C ILE A 129 -1.35 7.43 5.27
N GLU A 130 -2.65 7.66 5.43
CA GLU A 130 -3.36 8.83 4.93
C GLU A 130 -4.19 9.48 6.04
N LYS A 131 -4.17 10.81 6.12
CA LYS A 131 -5.01 11.54 7.07
C LYS A 131 -6.45 11.57 6.59
N GLU A 132 -7.38 11.21 7.46
CA GLU A 132 -8.80 11.24 7.16
C GLU A 132 -9.27 12.66 6.76
N GLY A 133 -10.07 12.70 5.70
CA GLY A 133 -10.61 13.96 5.16
C GLY A 133 -9.60 14.88 4.47
N THR A 134 -8.34 14.46 4.32
CA THR A 134 -7.28 15.28 3.70
C THR A 134 -6.29 14.42 2.93
N ASN A 135 -6.67 13.95 1.74
CA ASN A 135 -5.88 13.04 0.89
C ASN A 135 -4.50 13.60 0.47
N SER A 136 -4.27 14.91 0.65
CA SER A 136 -2.95 15.52 0.41
C SER A 136 -1.97 15.32 1.58
N THR A 137 -2.42 14.80 2.73
CA THR A 137 -1.56 14.48 3.87
C THR A 137 -1.40 12.98 3.98
N PHE A 138 -0.23 12.49 3.59
CA PHE A 138 0.06 11.05 3.55
C PHE A 138 1.54 10.74 3.76
N ALA A 139 1.84 9.49 4.09
CA ALA A 139 3.18 8.95 4.13
C ALA A 139 3.18 7.50 3.63
N VAL A 140 4.17 7.14 2.83
CA VAL A 140 4.34 5.81 2.26
C VAL A 140 5.69 5.24 2.70
N PHE A 141 5.64 4.04 3.22
CA PHE A 141 6.80 3.33 3.73
C PHE A 141 6.90 1.94 3.11
N LYS A 142 8.12 1.47 2.95
CA LYS A 142 8.42 0.08 2.60
C LYS A 142 8.78 -0.68 3.87
N VAL A 143 8.16 -1.82 4.11
CA VAL A 143 8.53 -2.73 5.20
C VAL A 143 9.81 -3.47 4.83
N THR A 144 10.85 -3.37 5.68
CA THR A 144 12.21 -3.85 5.38
C THR A 144 12.80 -4.81 6.40
N GLY A 145 12.07 -5.10 7.47
CA GLY A 145 12.56 -5.97 8.53
C GLY A 145 11.46 -6.84 9.13
N ALA A 146 11.86 -7.72 10.05
CA ALA A 146 10.93 -8.51 10.83
C ALA A 146 10.13 -7.63 11.78
N VAL A 147 8.82 -7.88 11.87
CA VAL A 147 7.95 -7.25 12.86
C VAL A 147 8.26 -7.83 14.23
N THR A 148 8.28 -6.98 15.23
CA THR A 148 8.50 -7.38 16.62
C THR A 148 7.26 -7.13 17.44
N ASP A 149 6.71 -8.18 18.05
CA ASP A 149 5.70 -8.07 19.09
C ASP A 149 6.35 -7.55 20.37
N ALA A 150 5.85 -6.40 20.86
CA ALA A 150 6.40 -5.71 22.02
C ALA A 150 5.44 -5.65 23.22
N SER A 151 4.49 -6.59 23.29
CA SER A 151 3.50 -6.69 24.36
C SER A 151 2.58 -5.46 24.47
N GLY A 152 1.49 -5.50 23.71
CA GLY A 152 0.50 -4.42 23.60
C GLY A 152 0.67 -3.55 22.36
N TYR A 153 1.79 -3.66 21.66
CA TYR A 153 2.04 -2.97 20.39
C TYR A 153 3.04 -3.73 19.53
N SER A 154 3.02 -3.48 18.25
CA SER A 154 3.94 -4.08 17.28
C SER A 154 4.90 -3.04 16.71
N LYS A 155 6.17 -3.42 16.55
CA LYS A 155 7.22 -2.60 15.93
C LYS A 155 7.48 -3.08 14.52
N VAL A 156 7.26 -2.20 13.55
CA VAL A 156 7.42 -2.49 12.13
C VAL A 156 8.60 -1.71 11.55
N PRO A 157 9.72 -2.37 11.21
CA PRO A 157 10.86 -1.72 10.57
C PRO A 157 10.51 -1.30 9.14
N VAL A 158 10.80 -0.03 8.82
CA VAL A 158 10.42 0.55 7.53
C VAL A 158 11.52 1.42 6.93
N THR A 159 11.38 1.72 5.64
CA THR A 159 12.10 2.78 4.95
C THR A 159 11.08 3.73 4.32
N HIS A 160 11.25 5.03 4.56
CA HIS A 160 10.42 6.06 3.94
C HIS A 160 10.58 6.06 2.41
N LEU A 161 9.49 6.18 1.68
CA LEU A 161 9.48 6.31 0.22
C LEU A 161 9.08 7.72 -0.21
N VAL A 162 7.92 8.18 0.23
CA VAL A 162 7.38 9.50 -0.11
C VAL A 162 6.38 9.93 0.95
N SER A 163 6.26 11.24 1.18
CA SER A 163 5.25 11.82 2.06
C SER A 163 4.91 13.23 1.62
N ASN A 164 3.73 13.70 1.99
CA ASN A 164 3.29 15.08 1.83
C ASN A 164 2.45 15.51 3.02
N GLY A 165 2.48 16.79 3.35
CA GLY A 165 1.79 17.32 4.52
C GLY A 165 2.43 16.91 5.85
N SER A 166 1.69 17.08 6.94
CA SER A 166 2.13 16.71 8.29
C SER A 166 0.96 16.19 9.10
N PHE A 167 1.23 15.17 9.92
CA PHE A 167 0.27 14.62 10.87
C PHE A 167 0.39 15.35 12.21
N SER A 168 -0.74 15.56 12.87
CA SER A 168 -0.84 16.13 14.22
C SER A 168 -1.34 15.07 15.19
N ASN A 169 -0.95 15.18 16.45
CA ASN A 169 -1.44 14.27 17.48
C ASN A 169 -2.98 14.28 17.53
N GLY A 170 -3.58 13.11 17.45
CA GLY A 170 -5.04 12.94 17.45
C GLY A 170 -5.69 12.99 16.07
N ASP A 171 -4.93 13.15 14.98
CA ASP A 171 -5.48 13.03 13.62
C ASP A 171 -5.99 11.60 13.40
N GLY A 172 -7.22 11.46 12.89
CA GLY A 172 -7.69 10.20 12.34
C GLY A 172 -6.88 9.86 11.09
N ILE A 173 -6.42 8.63 11.01
CA ILE A 173 -5.62 8.14 9.88
C ILE A 173 -6.16 6.80 9.38
N ARG A 174 -5.93 6.56 8.09
CA ARG A 174 -6.12 5.26 7.44
C ARG A 174 -4.77 4.66 7.13
N VAL A 175 -4.64 3.38 7.43
CA VAL A 175 -3.42 2.63 7.18
C VAL A 175 -3.74 1.44 6.31
N ASP A 176 -3.19 1.44 5.11
CA ASP A 176 -3.27 0.33 4.16
C ASP A 176 -1.92 -0.39 4.08
N PHE A 177 -1.96 -1.71 4.00
CA PHE A 177 -0.79 -2.52 3.75
C PHE A 177 -1.02 -3.43 2.54
N ASN A 178 -0.06 -3.39 1.62
CA ASN A 178 -0.04 -4.25 0.45
C ASN A 178 1.24 -5.09 0.46
N TYR A 179 1.09 -6.42 0.46
CA TYR A 179 2.22 -7.34 0.33
C TYR A 179 2.94 -7.14 -1.01
N SER A 180 4.26 -7.16 -1.01
CA SER A 180 5.02 -7.38 -2.24
C SER A 180 4.94 -8.87 -2.64
N GLY A 181 5.30 -9.20 -3.88
CA GLY A 181 5.47 -10.61 -4.26
C GLY A 181 6.60 -11.28 -3.49
N ASN A 182 6.49 -12.59 -3.28
CA ASN A 182 7.63 -13.38 -2.82
C ASN A 182 8.80 -13.21 -3.78
N ASP A 183 10.02 -13.40 -3.27
CA ASP A 183 11.18 -13.55 -4.16
C ASP A 183 10.86 -14.65 -5.19
N GLY A 184 10.95 -14.32 -6.46
CA GLY A 184 10.79 -15.31 -7.50
C GLY A 184 11.78 -16.46 -7.25
N ALA A 185 11.30 -17.68 -7.24
CA ALA A 185 12.14 -18.85 -7.27
C ALA A 185 12.85 -18.90 -8.63
N GLY A 186 13.80 -18.00 -8.87
CA GLY A 186 14.41 -17.88 -10.19
C GLY A 186 15.27 -16.67 -10.44
N SER A 187 15.79 -15.99 -9.45
CA SER A 187 17.04 -15.28 -9.67
C SER A 187 18.13 -16.32 -9.83
N LEU A 188 18.36 -16.75 -11.07
CA LEU A 188 19.49 -17.63 -11.43
C LEU A 188 20.80 -16.86 -11.27
N THR A 189 21.07 -16.34 -10.07
CA THR A 189 22.43 -15.90 -9.74
C THR A 189 23.38 -17.08 -9.66
N ASN A 190 22.84 -18.31 -9.55
CA ASN A 190 23.60 -19.53 -9.51
C ASN A 190 22.69 -20.75 -9.75
N VAL A 191 23.00 -21.59 -10.71
CA VAL A 191 22.32 -22.89 -10.95
C VAL A 191 22.72 -23.98 -9.93
N VAL A 192 23.51 -23.66 -8.92
CA VAL A 192 23.99 -24.63 -7.90
C VAL A 192 22.82 -25.22 -7.09
N GLY A 193 21.74 -24.49 -6.91
CA GLY A 193 20.55 -24.97 -6.17
C GLY A 193 19.60 -25.83 -7.00
N ASP A 194 19.79 -25.89 -8.32
CA ASP A 194 18.97 -26.72 -9.20
C ASP A 194 19.63 -28.10 -9.37
N THR A 195 18.98 -29.12 -8.88
CA THR A 195 19.48 -30.51 -8.98
C THR A 195 19.19 -31.15 -10.33
N SER A 196 18.42 -30.49 -11.19
CA SER A 196 18.05 -30.96 -12.52
C SER A 196 17.91 -29.77 -13.51
N PRO A 197 18.97 -28.96 -13.71
CA PRO A 197 18.88 -27.77 -14.54
C PRO A 197 18.58 -28.15 -16.01
N GLU A 198 17.47 -27.65 -16.53
CA GLU A 198 17.09 -27.79 -17.93
C GLU A 198 17.20 -26.42 -18.63
N LEU A 199 17.96 -26.37 -19.72
CA LEU A 199 18.04 -25.22 -20.60
C LEU A 199 17.01 -25.38 -21.72
N GLY A 200 15.99 -24.53 -21.75
CA GLY A 200 14.98 -24.52 -22.81
C GLY A 200 15.46 -24.03 -24.18
N GLY A 201 16.74 -23.74 -24.32
CA GLY A 201 17.41 -23.24 -25.50
C GLY A 201 18.91 -23.47 -25.47
N ASP A 202 19.65 -22.88 -26.42
CA ASP A 202 21.10 -22.99 -26.51
C ASP A 202 21.76 -22.25 -25.32
N LEU A 203 22.85 -22.83 -24.80
CA LEU A 203 23.72 -22.15 -23.83
C LEU A 203 24.74 -21.28 -24.58
N ASP A 204 24.54 -19.98 -24.58
CA ASP A 204 25.53 -19.02 -25.08
C ASP A 204 26.42 -18.55 -23.90
N VAL A 205 27.66 -18.96 -23.90
CA VAL A 205 28.65 -18.59 -22.87
C VAL A 205 29.39 -17.29 -23.19
N LEU A 206 29.03 -16.61 -24.28
CA LEU A 206 29.66 -15.36 -24.76
C LEU A 206 31.23 -15.51 -24.83
N ALA A 207 31.93 -14.67 -24.06
CA ALA A 207 33.38 -14.67 -23.95
C ALA A 207 33.87 -15.42 -22.68
N ARG A 208 33.12 -16.39 -22.19
CA ARG A 208 33.45 -17.19 -21.00
C ARG A 208 33.74 -18.63 -21.39
N ASP A 209 34.48 -19.32 -20.52
CA ASP A 209 34.81 -20.73 -20.69
C ASP A 209 33.82 -21.60 -19.88
N ILE A 210 33.61 -22.83 -20.34
CA ILE A 210 32.99 -23.87 -19.53
C ILE A 210 34.12 -24.58 -18.80
N VAL A 211 34.19 -24.39 -17.47
CA VAL A 211 35.29 -24.92 -16.66
C VAL A 211 34.75 -25.81 -15.52
N SER A 212 35.55 -26.80 -15.13
CA SER A 212 35.32 -27.51 -13.88
C SER A 212 36.28 -27.01 -12.79
N SER A 213 35.85 -26.99 -11.56
CA SER A 213 36.70 -26.72 -10.40
C SER A 213 37.06 -28.04 -9.67
N SER A 214 38.14 -28.03 -8.89
CA SER A 214 38.49 -29.14 -7.99
C SER A 214 38.70 -30.48 -8.67
N ASN A 215 39.45 -30.50 -9.80
CA ASN A 215 39.86 -31.73 -10.54
C ASN A 215 38.64 -32.59 -11.00
N ARG A 216 37.54 -31.97 -11.35
CA ARG A 216 36.37 -32.65 -11.92
C ARG A 216 36.44 -32.70 -13.45
N THR A 217 35.89 -33.78 -14.01
CA THR A 217 35.70 -33.93 -15.47
C THR A 217 34.56 -33.00 -15.94
N ILE A 218 34.65 -32.54 -17.19
CA ILE A 218 33.54 -32.00 -17.94
C ILE A 218 33.06 -33.09 -18.89
N ASP A 219 31.91 -33.70 -18.61
CA ASP A 219 31.32 -34.76 -19.40
C ASP A 219 30.29 -34.19 -20.37
N LEU A 220 30.45 -34.49 -21.66
CA LEU A 220 29.49 -34.21 -22.71
C LEU A 220 28.88 -35.55 -23.15
N ALA A 221 27.80 -35.95 -22.53
CA ALA A 221 27.16 -37.27 -22.67
C ALA A 221 25.80 -37.20 -23.41
N PRO A 222 25.80 -37.19 -24.75
CA PRO A 222 24.55 -37.21 -25.52
C PRO A 222 23.71 -38.47 -25.23
N HIS A 223 22.39 -38.31 -25.10
CA HIS A 223 21.49 -39.43 -24.87
C HIS A 223 21.20 -40.24 -26.12
N GLY A 224 21.15 -41.57 -26.04
CA GLY A 224 20.74 -42.48 -27.09
C GLY A 224 21.72 -42.42 -28.31
N THR A 225 21.23 -42.12 -29.48
CA THR A 225 22.04 -42.04 -30.72
C THR A 225 22.61 -40.63 -30.98
N GLY A 226 22.47 -39.71 -30.01
CA GLY A 226 22.99 -38.34 -30.10
C GLY A 226 24.51 -38.32 -30.26
N LYS A 227 25.08 -37.18 -30.66
CA LYS A 227 26.50 -36.97 -30.87
C LYS A 227 26.91 -35.61 -30.34
N VAL A 228 28.17 -35.52 -29.88
CA VAL A 228 28.83 -34.22 -29.71
C VAL A 228 29.33 -33.75 -31.10
N VAL A 229 28.84 -32.61 -31.54
CA VAL A 229 29.22 -32.04 -32.84
C VAL A 229 29.93 -30.70 -32.60
N VAL A 230 31.19 -30.60 -32.96
CA VAL A 230 31.94 -29.34 -32.96
C VAL A 230 31.80 -28.69 -34.32
N ARG A 231 31.03 -27.62 -34.41
CA ARG A 231 30.77 -26.89 -35.63
C ARG A 231 31.65 -25.64 -35.69
N GLY A 232 32.14 -25.33 -36.86
CA GLY A 232 32.66 -24.02 -37.19
C GLY A 232 31.56 -23.14 -37.79
N ASN A 233 31.76 -21.84 -37.84
CA ASN A 233 30.86 -20.90 -38.50
C ASN A 233 31.42 -20.53 -39.91
N THR A 234 32.55 -19.86 -39.97
CA THR A 234 33.25 -19.51 -41.22
C THR A 234 34.46 -20.40 -41.51
N ASN A 235 34.96 -21.08 -40.51
CA ASN A 235 36.04 -22.05 -40.57
C ASN A 235 35.58 -23.43 -40.12
N PRO A 236 36.24 -24.54 -40.53
CA PRO A 236 35.91 -25.87 -40.02
C PRO A 236 35.96 -25.95 -38.50
N GLY A 237 35.03 -26.71 -37.89
CA GLY A 237 35.05 -27.01 -36.46
C GLY A 237 36.41 -27.65 -36.07
N THR A 238 36.96 -27.24 -34.95
CA THR A 238 38.32 -27.57 -34.54
C THR A 238 38.33 -27.93 -33.02
N ILE A 239 39.08 -28.97 -32.67
CA ILE A 239 39.40 -29.32 -31.27
C ILE A 239 40.92 -29.26 -31.12
N ILE A 240 41.40 -28.63 -30.07
CA ILE A 240 42.83 -28.53 -29.75
C ILE A 240 43.06 -29.24 -28.41
N PHE A 241 43.99 -30.17 -28.39
CA PHE A 241 44.47 -30.81 -27.21
C PHE A 241 45.82 -30.20 -26.80
N ASN A 242 45.79 -29.34 -25.79
CA ASN A 242 47.00 -28.69 -25.29
C ASN A 242 47.81 -29.61 -24.35
N CYS A 243 49.09 -29.36 -24.27
CA CYS A 243 49.95 -29.97 -23.24
C CYS A 243 49.63 -29.32 -21.85
N GLU A 244 50.20 -29.92 -20.79
CA GLU A 244 50.04 -29.48 -19.42
C GLU A 244 50.42 -28.01 -19.16
N SER A 245 51.27 -27.44 -20.02
CA SER A 245 51.72 -26.06 -19.88
C SER A 245 50.98 -25.09 -20.85
N ASN A 246 50.03 -25.59 -21.65
CA ASN A 246 49.32 -24.84 -22.69
C ASN A 246 50.24 -24.14 -23.74
N THR A 247 51.44 -24.65 -23.93
CA THR A 247 52.46 -24.07 -24.85
C THR A 247 52.45 -24.69 -26.22
N HIS A 248 52.01 -25.93 -26.36
CA HIS A 248 51.81 -26.64 -27.62
C HIS A 248 50.52 -27.46 -27.58
N GLY A 249 49.91 -27.62 -28.74
CA GLY A 249 48.66 -28.37 -28.87
C GLY A 249 48.63 -29.20 -30.17
N GLN A 250 47.90 -30.31 -30.09
CA GLN A 250 47.52 -31.10 -31.25
C GLN A 250 46.13 -30.65 -31.69
N THR A 251 45.94 -30.39 -32.97
CA THR A 251 44.73 -29.91 -33.55
C THR A 251 44.04 -30.99 -34.37
N VAL A 252 42.81 -31.29 -34.08
CA VAL A 252 41.89 -32.08 -34.89
C VAL A 252 40.86 -31.14 -35.48
N LYS A 253 40.77 -31.06 -36.80
CA LYS A 253 39.80 -30.19 -37.47
C LYS A 253 39.11 -30.93 -38.63
N ALA A 254 37.87 -30.56 -38.87
CA ALA A 254 37.14 -31.05 -40.01
C ALA A 254 37.76 -30.56 -41.34
N GLN A 255 37.61 -31.33 -42.41
CA GLN A 255 38.02 -30.88 -43.73
C GLN A 255 37.19 -29.68 -44.19
N PRO A 256 37.80 -28.76 -44.98
CA PRO A 256 37.03 -27.69 -45.62
C PRO A 256 35.98 -28.28 -46.56
N HIS A 257 34.82 -27.61 -46.64
CA HIS A 257 33.72 -28.02 -47.55
C HIS A 257 34.12 -28.15 -48.99
N SER A 258 35.13 -27.38 -49.44
CA SER A 258 35.66 -27.43 -50.78
C SER A 258 36.58 -28.65 -51.08
N ALA A 259 36.96 -29.39 -50.05
CA ALA A 259 37.71 -30.64 -50.22
C ALA A 259 36.72 -31.76 -50.53
N SER A 260 36.66 -32.19 -51.79
CA SER A 260 35.93 -33.39 -52.18
C SER A 260 36.50 -34.62 -51.47
N VAL A 261 35.66 -35.34 -50.76
CA VAL A 261 35.97 -36.64 -50.13
C VAL A 261 35.39 -37.72 -51.00
#